data_4f8bd6c14cba4e52c7fb0068cb7c6892
#
_entry.id   4f8bd6c14cba4e52c7fb0068cb7c6892
#
_cell.length_a   1.000
_cell.length_b   1.000
_cell.length_c   1.000
_cell.angle_alpha   90.00
_cell.angle_beta   90.00
_cell.angle_gamma   90.00
#
_symmetry.space_group_name_H-M   'P 1'
#
loop_
_entity.id
_entity.type
_entity.pdbx_description
1 polymer ?
#
loop_
_entity_poly.entity_id
_entity_poly.type
_entity_poly.pdbx_seq_one_letter_code
_entity_poly.pdbx_strand_id
1 'polypeptide(L)'
;MKISNPINGNYNVTYTGHSTILIEMDGVRILTDPLLRSRVAHLGRLVAVPDIADLNLDAILISHMHWDHLDLPSLRLLGYDTHIIAPRGAGSYLEKKGFTSVEEIGRYEITRLANLAILATPAEHSGDRPFFGPSVDSLGYLIQGSKEIYFAGDTDLFPEMEVLSDSTDLALLPVWGYGPTLGAGHLDPYRAAQALPGIDPKVAIPIHWGTYCPIGMVWMQMAFLHYPPHSFQRFAKRLAPEVEIVILEPGQSLNSVDEKPVRERRPTPEKLDSWQASKLLKWQAKRYKG
;
A
#
# COMPACT_ATOMS: atom_id res chain seq x y z
N MET A 1 5.99 17.84 13.63
CA MET A 1 4.92 16.86 13.90
C MET A 1 5.46 15.93 14.99
N LYS A 2 4.86 15.88 16.18
CA LYS A 2 5.33 14.95 17.24
C LYS A 2 4.80 13.57 16.92
N ILE A 3 5.67 12.65 16.53
CA ILE A 3 5.34 11.22 16.34
C ILE A 3 5.16 10.64 17.75
N SER A 4 3.93 10.25 18.11
CA SER A 4 3.66 9.53 19.36
C SER A 4 4.20 8.10 19.25
N ASN A 5 4.90 7.61 20.27
CA ASN A 5 5.29 6.18 20.30
C ASN A 5 4.04 5.31 20.27
N PRO A 6 3.98 4.28 19.41
CA PRO A 6 2.82 3.39 19.32
C PRO A 6 2.62 2.65 20.66
N ILE A 7 1.42 2.74 21.20
CA ILE A 7 0.99 1.97 22.38
C ILE A 7 0.64 0.56 21.89
N ASN A 8 1.06 -0.46 22.63
CA ASN A 8 0.84 -1.89 22.33
C ASN A 8 -0.61 -2.19 21.86
N GLY A 9 -0.73 -2.78 20.66
CA GLY A 9 -2.00 -3.22 20.07
C GLY A 9 -2.68 -2.19 19.15
N ASN A 10 -2.06 -1.04 18.92
CA ASN A 10 -2.58 0.02 18.05
C ASN A 10 -1.71 0.16 16.79
N TYR A 11 -2.33 0.59 15.71
CA TYR A 11 -1.60 1.04 14.52
C TYR A 11 -1.79 2.54 14.30
N ASN A 12 -0.83 3.12 13.59
CA ASN A 12 -0.92 4.45 13.03
C ASN A 12 -0.59 4.37 11.54
N VAL A 13 -1.46 4.93 10.71
CA VAL A 13 -1.25 4.99 9.25
C VAL A 13 -1.24 6.44 8.84
N THR A 14 -0.11 6.90 8.28
CA THR A 14 0.04 8.26 7.77
C THR A 14 0.09 8.25 6.26
N TYR A 15 -0.88 8.89 5.61
CA TYR A 15 -0.89 9.09 4.17
C TYR A 15 0.04 10.25 3.80
N THR A 16 1.18 9.97 3.18
CA THR A 16 2.11 11.03 2.78
C THR A 16 1.88 11.51 1.34
N GLY A 17 1.00 10.81 0.63
CA GLY A 17 0.60 11.09 -0.74
C GLY A 17 0.97 9.99 -1.73
N HIS A 18 0.21 9.87 -2.81
CA HIS A 18 0.33 8.84 -3.84
C HIS A 18 0.16 7.43 -3.24
N SER A 19 1.12 6.52 -3.42
CA SER A 19 1.16 5.21 -2.76
C SER A 19 2.15 5.15 -1.60
N THR A 20 2.62 6.33 -1.12
CA THR A 20 3.55 6.41 -0.01
C THR A 20 2.80 6.53 1.31
N ILE A 21 2.79 5.45 2.07
CA ILE A 21 2.11 5.35 3.36
C ILE A 21 3.11 4.91 4.42
N LEU A 22 3.19 5.65 5.53
CA LEU A 22 3.89 5.19 6.72
C LEU A 22 2.90 4.37 7.56
N ILE A 23 3.22 3.11 7.78
CA ILE A 23 2.49 2.17 8.62
C ILE A 23 3.34 1.91 9.87
N GLU A 24 2.78 2.23 11.03
CA GLU A 24 3.40 1.96 12.33
C GLU A 24 2.49 0.99 13.08
N MET A 25 2.96 -0.22 13.36
CA MET A 25 2.19 -1.25 14.05
C MET A 25 3.11 -2.12 14.91
N ASP A 26 2.72 -2.35 16.15
CA ASP A 26 3.44 -3.20 17.10
C ASP A 26 4.92 -2.86 17.28
N GLY A 27 5.27 -1.58 17.15
CA GLY A 27 6.62 -1.06 17.26
C GLY A 27 7.45 -1.13 15.98
N VAL A 28 6.88 -1.63 14.88
CA VAL A 28 7.51 -1.73 13.56
C VAL A 28 7.03 -0.59 12.66
N ARG A 29 7.94 0.00 11.89
CA ARG A 29 7.70 1.10 10.96
C ARG A 29 8.00 0.69 9.53
N ILE A 30 6.97 0.70 8.69
CA ILE A 30 7.03 0.32 7.28
C ILE A 30 6.63 1.51 6.42
N LEU A 31 7.41 1.79 5.37
CA LEU A 31 7.04 2.78 4.36
C LEU A 31 6.76 2.08 3.03
N THR A 32 5.59 2.32 2.44
CA THR A 32 5.23 1.76 1.13
C THR A 32 5.62 2.70 0.01
N ASP A 33 6.08 2.17 -1.12
CA ASP A 33 6.33 2.85 -2.41
C ASP A 33 6.81 4.30 -2.26
N PRO A 34 7.99 4.56 -1.66
CA PRO A 34 8.40 5.91 -1.29
C PRO A 34 8.64 6.80 -2.50
N LEU A 35 7.82 7.86 -2.61
CA LEU A 35 7.93 8.91 -3.62
C LEU A 35 8.03 10.28 -2.93
N LEU A 36 9.27 10.66 -2.56
CA LEU A 36 9.60 11.77 -1.64
C LEU A 36 10.14 13.00 -2.37
N ARG A 37 9.81 13.18 -3.63
CA ARG A 37 10.33 14.27 -4.46
C ARG A 37 9.24 15.24 -4.89
N SER A 38 9.65 16.49 -5.13
CA SER A 38 8.78 17.52 -5.70
C SER A 38 8.46 17.30 -7.19
N ARG A 39 9.26 16.46 -7.88
CA ARG A 39 9.09 16.15 -9.30
C ARG A 39 9.56 14.75 -9.67
N VAL A 40 8.77 14.04 -10.46
CA VAL A 40 9.11 12.74 -11.07
C VAL A 40 8.76 12.80 -12.56
N ALA A 41 9.76 12.65 -13.43
CA ALA A 41 9.61 12.80 -14.88
C ALA A 41 8.82 14.09 -15.25
N HIS A 42 7.65 13.95 -15.84
CA HIS A 42 6.76 15.05 -16.24
C HIS A 42 5.71 15.41 -15.17
N LEU A 43 5.77 14.80 -13.98
CA LEU A 43 4.83 15.01 -12.89
C LEU A 43 5.41 15.97 -11.86
N GLY A 44 4.64 16.96 -11.45
CA GLY A 44 4.92 17.86 -10.33
C GLY A 44 4.08 17.50 -9.12
N ARG A 45 4.69 17.53 -7.93
CA ARG A 45 3.99 17.31 -6.67
C ARG A 45 3.20 18.54 -6.28
N LEU A 46 1.94 18.36 -5.88
CA LEU A 46 0.99 19.42 -5.53
C LEU A 46 0.98 19.73 -4.03
N VAL A 47 1.46 18.81 -3.22
CA VAL A 47 1.46 18.89 -1.76
C VAL A 47 2.90 18.94 -1.23
N ALA A 48 3.08 19.34 0.02
CA ALA A 48 4.40 19.39 0.63
C ALA A 48 5.10 18.02 0.57
N VAL A 49 6.41 18.03 0.32
CA VAL A 49 7.23 16.82 0.46
C VAL A 49 7.25 16.45 1.95
N PRO A 50 7.00 15.18 2.31
CA PRO A 50 7.01 14.77 3.71
C PRO A 50 8.40 14.95 4.31
N ASP A 51 8.45 15.32 5.60
CA ASP A 51 9.69 15.30 6.37
C ASP A 51 10.03 13.86 6.74
N ILE A 52 11.25 13.45 6.41
CA ILE A 52 11.75 12.08 6.61
C ILE A 52 12.88 11.99 7.64
N ALA A 53 13.25 13.13 8.28
CA ALA A 53 14.46 13.21 9.09
C ALA A 53 14.53 12.18 10.24
N ASP A 54 13.40 11.76 10.80
CA ASP A 54 13.33 10.86 11.96
C ASP A 54 12.43 9.62 11.72
N LEU A 55 12.30 9.15 10.47
CA LEU A 55 11.40 8.04 10.17
C LEU A 55 11.81 6.74 10.85
N ASN A 56 13.12 6.48 11.03
CA ASN A 56 13.64 5.23 11.64
C ASN A 56 12.87 3.99 11.14
N LEU A 57 12.93 3.74 9.84
CA LEU A 57 12.19 2.66 9.19
C LEU A 57 12.81 1.30 9.48
N ASP A 58 11.97 0.30 9.76
CA ASP A 58 12.37 -1.10 9.81
C ASP A 58 12.39 -1.73 8.43
N ALA A 59 11.47 -1.32 7.53
CA ALA A 59 11.47 -1.76 6.14
C ALA A 59 10.75 -0.78 5.20
N ILE A 60 11.06 -0.94 3.91
CA ILE A 60 10.35 -0.36 2.77
C ILE A 60 9.69 -1.50 2.00
N LEU A 61 8.38 -1.39 1.69
CA LEU A 61 7.69 -2.30 0.78
C LEU A 61 7.57 -1.66 -0.59
N ILE A 62 8.00 -2.35 -1.62
CA ILE A 62 7.87 -1.94 -3.02
C ILE A 62 6.84 -2.84 -3.71
N SER A 63 5.76 -2.25 -4.20
CA SER A 63 4.71 -3.00 -4.88
C SER A 63 5.11 -3.46 -6.28
N HIS A 64 5.75 -2.59 -7.06
CA HIS A 64 6.19 -2.86 -8.42
C HIS A 64 7.25 -1.87 -8.91
N MET A 65 7.71 -1.99 -10.16
CA MET A 65 8.89 -1.29 -10.65
C MET A 65 8.61 0.04 -11.38
N HIS A 66 7.37 0.52 -11.48
CA HIS A 66 7.07 1.83 -12.09
C HIS A 66 7.78 2.96 -11.35
N TRP A 67 8.07 4.05 -12.07
CA TRP A 67 8.90 5.14 -11.54
C TRP A 67 8.28 5.92 -10.40
N ASP A 68 6.97 5.89 -10.28
CA ASP A 68 6.19 6.54 -9.24
C ASP A 68 5.93 5.64 -8.01
N HIS A 69 6.46 4.41 -8.02
CA HIS A 69 6.47 3.47 -6.89
C HIS A 69 7.89 3.10 -6.46
N LEU A 70 8.76 2.67 -7.40
CA LEU A 70 10.17 2.47 -7.13
C LEU A 70 10.96 3.69 -7.62
N ASP A 71 11.06 4.72 -6.80
CA ASP A 71 11.83 5.93 -7.07
C ASP A 71 13.22 5.87 -6.44
N LEU A 72 14.24 5.58 -7.24
CA LEU A 72 15.62 5.46 -6.74
C LEU A 72 16.13 6.69 -5.96
N PRO A 73 15.84 7.95 -6.38
CA PRO A 73 16.22 9.10 -5.58
C PRO A 73 15.56 9.13 -4.19
N SER A 74 14.29 8.75 -4.08
CA SER A 74 13.59 8.66 -2.79
C SER A 74 14.19 7.56 -1.90
N LEU A 75 14.48 6.39 -2.47
CA LEU A 75 15.16 5.32 -1.73
C LEU A 75 16.53 5.73 -1.21
N ARG A 76 17.31 6.51 -1.99
CA ARG A 76 18.62 7.02 -1.55
C ARG A 76 18.52 8.01 -0.40
N LEU A 77 17.46 8.80 -0.33
CA LEU A 77 17.20 9.71 0.80
C LEU A 77 16.94 8.93 2.09
N LEU A 78 16.37 7.73 2.00
CA LEU A 78 16.06 6.86 3.13
C LEU A 78 17.24 6.01 3.59
N GLY A 79 18.32 5.93 2.80
CA GLY A 79 19.54 5.19 3.11
C GLY A 79 19.72 3.96 2.22
N TYR A 80 20.99 3.61 1.96
CA TYR A 80 21.34 2.45 1.13
C TYR A 80 21.25 1.11 1.86
N ASP A 81 21.23 1.14 3.18
CA ASP A 81 21.16 0.02 4.12
C ASP A 81 19.77 -0.22 4.71
N THR A 82 18.81 0.65 4.43
CA THR A 82 17.41 0.43 4.81
C THR A 82 16.90 -0.85 4.15
N HIS A 83 16.26 -1.71 4.95
CA HIS A 83 15.71 -2.97 4.45
C HIS A 83 14.59 -2.76 3.43
N ILE A 84 14.75 -3.31 2.23
CA ILE A 84 13.79 -3.20 1.14
C ILE A 84 13.22 -4.58 0.85
N ILE A 85 11.92 -4.74 0.96
CA ILE A 85 11.18 -5.91 0.50
C ILE A 85 10.55 -5.55 -0.84
N ALA A 86 10.94 -6.27 -1.90
CA ALA A 86 10.58 -5.95 -3.28
C ALA A 86 10.14 -7.19 -4.07
N PRO A 87 9.42 -7.03 -5.19
CA PRO A 87 9.03 -8.14 -6.04
C PRO A 87 10.25 -8.94 -6.52
N ARG A 88 10.08 -10.26 -6.61
CA ARG A 88 11.10 -11.18 -7.14
C ARG A 88 11.56 -10.74 -8.53
N GLY A 89 12.88 -10.62 -8.72
CA GLY A 89 13.53 -10.10 -9.91
C GLY A 89 13.98 -8.63 -9.80
N ALA A 90 13.59 -7.91 -8.74
CA ALA A 90 14.01 -6.53 -8.49
C ALA A 90 15.37 -6.42 -7.79
N GLY A 91 15.80 -7.47 -7.05
CA GLY A 91 16.96 -7.44 -6.15
C GLY A 91 18.25 -7.06 -6.88
N SER A 92 18.61 -7.80 -7.94
CA SER A 92 19.83 -7.49 -8.67
C SER A 92 19.84 -6.09 -9.31
N TYR A 93 18.67 -5.53 -9.62
CA TYR A 93 18.56 -4.15 -10.09
C TYR A 93 18.86 -3.17 -8.96
N LEU A 94 18.28 -3.37 -7.77
CA LEU A 94 18.50 -2.52 -6.60
C LEU A 94 19.94 -2.61 -6.09
N GLU A 95 20.52 -3.81 -6.02
CA GLU A 95 21.92 -4.04 -5.62
C GLU A 95 22.90 -3.30 -6.54
N LYS A 96 22.69 -3.35 -7.88
CA LYS A 96 23.47 -2.57 -8.85
C LYS A 96 23.34 -1.06 -8.67
N LYS A 97 22.29 -0.59 -7.96
CA LYS A 97 22.10 0.83 -7.61
C LYS A 97 22.69 1.19 -6.24
N GLY A 98 23.30 0.20 -5.55
CA GLY A 98 24.04 0.38 -4.32
C GLY A 98 23.27 0.02 -3.04
N PHE A 99 22.03 -0.45 -3.14
CA PHE A 99 21.25 -0.89 -1.97
C PHE A 99 21.79 -2.22 -1.45
N THR A 100 22.01 -2.32 -0.14
CA THR A 100 22.73 -3.45 0.49
C THR A 100 21.83 -4.39 1.27
N SER A 101 20.58 -4.01 1.55
CA SER A 101 19.63 -4.81 2.30
C SER A 101 18.33 -4.97 1.49
N VAL A 102 18.34 -5.92 0.56
CA VAL A 102 17.21 -6.19 -0.34
C VAL A 102 16.75 -7.63 -0.17
N GLU A 103 15.47 -7.80 0.11
CA GLU A 103 14.76 -9.08 0.16
C GLU A 103 13.78 -9.16 -0.99
N GLU A 104 13.81 -10.25 -1.75
CA GLU A 104 12.87 -10.51 -2.82
C GLU A 104 11.75 -11.43 -2.36
N ILE A 105 10.50 -11.05 -2.71
CA ILE A 105 9.31 -11.85 -2.40
C ILE A 105 8.46 -12.04 -3.65
N GLY A 106 7.89 -13.23 -3.81
CA GLY A 106 6.97 -13.56 -4.91
C GLY A 106 5.51 -13.63 -4.44
N ARG A 107 4.57 -13.70 -5.39
CA ARG A 107 3.14 -13.90 -5.09
C ARG A 107 2.93 -15.08 -4.16
N TYR A 108 2.09 -14.91 -3.14
CA TYR A 108 1.72 -15.91 -2.12
C TYR A 108 2.85 -16.32 -1.17
N GLU A 109 3.99 -15.69 -1.26
CA GLU A 109 5.06 -15.89 -0.30
C GLU A 109 4.88 -15.00 0.93
N ILE A 110 5.43 -15.44 2.02
CA ILE A 110 5.36 -14.76 3.32
C ILE A 110 6.77 -14.53 3.82
N THR A 111 7.04 -13.31 4.25
CA THR A 111 8.23 -12.99 5.03
C THR A 111 7.87 -12.48 6.42
N ARG A 112 8.86 -12.40 7.30
CA ARG A 112 8.72 -11.88 8.65
C ARG A 112 9.58 -10.66 8.84
N LEU A 113 8.98 -9.62 9.40
CA LEU A 113 9.67 -8.41 9.82
C LEU A 113 9.41 -8.20 11.31
N ALA A 114 10.41 -8.50 12.14
CA ALA A 114 10.25 -8.54 13.59
C ALA A 114 9.06 -9.43 14.00
N ASN A 115 8.04 -8.88 14.63
CA ASN A 115 6.82 -9.56 15.06
C ASN A 115 5.67 -9.51 14.04
N LEU A 116 5.90 -8.95 12.86
CA LEU A 116 4.91 -8.92 11.79
C LEU A 116 5.14 -10.04 10.77
N ALA A 117 4.04 -10.55 10.19
CA ALA A 117 4.07 -11.37 8.99
C ALA A 117 3.58 -10.56 7.80
N ILE A 118 4.29 -10.63 6.67
CA ILE A 118 3.98 -9.91 5.44
C ILE A 118 3.76 -10.94 4.33
N LEU A 119 2.52 -11.05 3.87
CA LEU A 119 2.14 -11.89 2.72
C LEU A 119 2.10 -11.02 1.47
N ALA A 120 2.87 -11.40 0.45
CA ALA A 120 2.75 -10.80 -0.87
C ALA A 120 1.52 -11.36 -1.61
N THR A 121 0.57 -10.49 -1.90
CA THR A 121 -0.63 -10.81 -2.65
C THR A 121 -0.42 -10.53 -4.14
N PRO A 122 -1.13 -11.20 -5.07
CA PRO A 122 -1.14 -10.76 -6.45
C PRO A 122 -1.73 -9.35 -6.58
N ALA A 123 -1.35 -8.69 -7.67
CA ALA A 123 -2.00 -7.48 -8.16
C ALA A 123 -2.18 -7.61 -9.68
N GLU A 124 -3.32 -7.16 -10.19
CA GLU A 124 -3.62 -7.17 -11.62
C GLU A 124 -3.14 -5.87 -12.26
N HIS A 125 -1.82 -5.80 -12.46
CA HIS A 125 -1.12 -4.65 -12.98
C HIS A 125 0.22 -5.05 -13.60
N SER A 126 0.74 -4.26 -14.57
CA SER A 126 2.09 -4.47 -15.09
C SER A 126 3.13 -4.02 -14.07
N GLY A 127 4.02 -4.94 -13.70
CA GLY A 127 5.10 -4.64 -12.75
C GLY A 127 6.37 -4.10 -13.40
N ASP A 128 6.37 -3.91 -14.72
CA ASP A 128 7.57 -3.65 -15.52
C ASP A 128 8.13 -2.25 -15.29
N ARG A 129 9.46 -2.17 -15.19
CA ARG A 129 10.12 -0.87 -15.24
C ARG A 129 10.31 -0.44 -16.69
N PRO A 130 9.68 0.67 -17.14
CA PRO A 130 9.83 1.15 -18.50
C PRO A 130 11.28 1.43 -18.87
N PHE A 131 11.62 1.10 -20.12
CA PHE A 131 12.87 1.42 -20.84
C PHE A 131 14.13 0.70 -20.37
N PHE A 132 14.41 0.08 -19.38
CA PHE A 132 15.70 -0.60 -19.04
C PHE A 132 15.67 -1.23 -17.64
N GLY A 133 14.52 -1.68 -17.21
CA GLY A 133 14.38 -2.37 -15.94
C GLY A 133 13.96 -3.81 -16.12
N PRO A 134 13.97 -4.60 -15.04
CA PRO A 134 13.43 -5.94 -15.06
C PRO A 134 11.91 -5.93 -15.23
N SER A 135 11.40 -7.03 -15.78
CA SER A 135 9.98 -7.38 -15.72
C SER A 135 9.75 -8.18 -14.44
N VAL A 136 8.83 -7.73 -13.61
CA VAL A 136 8.50 -8.37 -12.34
C VAL A 136 6.98 -8.41 -12.15
N ASP A 137 6.52 -9.26 -11.24
CA ASP A 137 5.12 -9.23 -10.81
C ASP A 137 4.81 -7.93 -10.05
N SER A 138 3.60 -7.39 -10.24
CA SER A 138 3.04 -6.42 -9.29
C SER A 138 2.48 -7.15 -8.08
N LEU A 139 2.70 -6.58 -6.91
CA LEU A 139 2.32 -7.14 -5.62
C LEU A 139 1.51 -6.14 -4.81
N GLY A 140 0.50 -6.64 -4.10
CA GLY A 140 0.00 -6.05 -2.89
C GLY A 140 0.65 -6.72 -1.67
N TYR A 141 0.41 -6.19 -0.49
CA TYR A 141 0.93 -6.72 0.76
C TYR A 141 -0.15 -6.78 1.83
N LEU A 142 -0.32 -7.94 2.45
CA LEU A 142 -1.12 -8.13 3.63
C LEU A 142 -0.19 -8.20 4.83
N ILE A 143 -0.24 -7.19 5.69
CA ILE A 143 0.66 -7.00 6.84
C ILE A 143 -0.13 -7.39 8.09
N GLN A 144 0.30 -8.45 8.75
CA GLN A 144 -0.34 -8.98 9.95
C GLN A 144 0.53 -8.76 11.19
N GLY A 145 -0.05 -8.15 12.19
CA GLY A 145 0.45 -8.00 13.56
C GLY A 145 -0.71 -8.09 14.55
N SER A 146 -0.84 -7.12 15.45
CA SER A 146 -2.03 -6.95 16.28
C SER A 146 -3.30 -6.64 15.47
N LYS A 147 -3.11 -6.12 14.26
CA LYS A 147 -4.12 -5.84 13.24
C LYS A 147 -3.67 -6.41 11.89
N GLU A 148 -4.60 -6.46 10.94
CA GLU A 148 -4.30 -6.86 9.58
C GLU A 148 -4.55 -5.69 8.62
N ILE A 149 -3.48 -5.24 7.95
CA ILE A 149 -3.51 -4.10 7.02
C ILE A 149 -3.21 -4.60 5.62
N TYR A 150 -4.11 -4.35 4.68
CA TYR A 150 -3.91 -4.63 3.27
C TYR A 150 -3.49 -3.37 2.52
N PHE A 151 -2.30 -3.39 1.94
CA PHE A 151 -1.82 -2.40 0.97
C PHE A 151 -1.91 -3.00 -0.42
N ALA A 152 -2.79 -2.47 -1.27
CA ALA A 152 -3.07 -3.08 -2.57
C ALA A 152 -1.96 -2.84 -3.62
N GLY A 153 -1.14 -1.78 -3.46
CA GLY A 153 -0.31 -1.27 -4.56
C GLY A 153 -1.20 -0.78 -5.72
N ASP A 154 -0.65 -0.75 -6.94
CA ASP A 154 -1.46 -0.55 -8.13
C ASP A 154 -2.02 -1.89 -8.61
N THR A 155 -3.33 -1.93 -8.81
CA THR A 155 -4.05 -3.13 -9.23
C THR A 155 -5.37 -2.78 -9.88
N ASP A 156 -5.89 -3.72 -10.66
CA ASP A 156 -7.30 -3.81 -11.03
C ASP A 156 -8.03 -4.85 -10.15
N LEU A 157 -9.32 -5.06 -10.36
CA LEU A 157 -10.07 -6.12 -9.70
C LEU A 157 -9.56 -7.50 -10.11
N PHE A 158 -9.38 -8.39 -9.15
CA PHE A 158 -9.05 -9.78 -9.38
C PHE A 158 -9.84 -10.69 -8.41
N PRO A 159 -10.20 -11.92 -8.83
CA PRO A 159 -11.11 -12.77 -8.06
C PRO A 159 -10.61 -13.15 -6.68
N GLU A 160 -9.27 -13.27 -6.52
CA GLU A 160 -8.66 -13.70 -5.28
C GLU A 160 -8.71 -12.64 -4.16
N MET A 161 -9.14 -11.39 -4.45
CA MET A 161 -9.35 -10.38 -3.40
C MET A 161 -10.26 -10.86 -2.26
N GLU A 162 -11.22 -11.77 -2.56
CA GLU A 162 -12.08 -12.37 -1.53
C GLU A 162 -11.32 -13.19 -0.48
N VAL A 163 -10.08 -13.63 -0.73
CA VAL A 163 -9.27 -14.34 0.27
C VAL A 163 -8.82 -13.41 1.40
N LEU A 164 -8.89 -12.10 1.18
CA LEU A 164 -8.55 -11.08 2.17
C LEU A 164 -9.66 -10.87 3.22
N SER A 165 -10.90 -11.38 2.95
CA SER A 165 -12.11 -11.01 3.67
C SER A 165 -12.17 -11.38 5.14
N ASP A 166 -11.51 -12.40 5.62
CA ASP A 166 -11.80 -12.95 6.94
C ASP A 166 -11.22 -12.16 8.13
N SER A 167 -10.32 -11.20 7.88
CA SER A 167 -9.55 -10.58 8.97
C SER A 167 -9.02 -9.17 8.70
N THR A 168 -9.22 -8.61 7.52
CA THR A 168 -8.65 -7.30 7.17
C THR A 168 -9.28 -6.19 8.01
N ASP A 169 -8.48 -5.56 8.87
CA ASP A 169 -8.92 -4.42 9.66
C ASP A 169 -8.91 -3.14 8.82
N LEU A 170 -7.88 -2.93 8.01
CA LEU A 170 -7.70 -1.75 7.18
C LEU A 170 -7.28 -2.11 5.75
N ALA A 171 -7.93 -1.54 4.75
CA ALA A 171 -7.51 -1.62 3.35
C ALA A 171 -7.07 -0.26 2.81
N LEU A 172 -5.89 -0.22 2.19
CA LEU A 172 -5.32 0.93 1.49
C LEU A 172 -5.48 0.67 -0.01
N LEU A 173 -6.48 1.32 -0.64
CA LEU A 173 -6.89 1.02 -2.01
C LEU A 173 -6.61 2.20 -2.94
N PRO A 174 -5.92 1.99 -4.09
CA PRO A 174 -5.79 3.03 -5.10
C PRO A 174 -7.16 3.35 -5.69
N VAL A 175 -7.43 4.64 -5.90
CA VAL A 175 -8.73 5.09 -6.46
C VAL A 175 -8.59 5.91 -7.73
N TRP A 176 -7.36 6.26 -8.12
CA TRP A 176 -7.04 6.99 -9.33
C TRP A 176 -5.56 6.88 -9.68
N GLY A 177 -5.02 7.92 -10.32
CA GLY A 177 -3.65 8.13 -10.71
C GLY A 177 -3.32 9.62 -10.73
N TYR A 178 -2.39 10.00 -11.57
CA TYR A 178 -1.90 11.38 -11.68
C TYR A 178 -2.35 12.11 -12.97
N GLY A 179 -3.13 11.47 -13.83
CA GLY A 179 -3.53 11.99 -15.13
C GLY A 179 -5.05 12.14 -15.30
N PRO A 180 -5.47 12.80 -16.38
CA PRO A 180 -6.90 12.98 -16.69
C PRO A 180 -7.57 11.66 -17.10
N THR A 181 -6.79 10.66 -17.49
CA THR A 181 -7.25 9.32 -17.85
C THR A 181 -6.52 8.28 -17.02
N LEU A 182 -7.20 7.19 -16.75
CA LEU A 182 -6.67 6.04 -16.03
C LEU A 182 -6.35 4.92 -17.03
N GLY A 183 -5.12 4.37 -16.95
CA GLY A 183 -4.70 3.24 -17.78
C GLY A 183 -5.35 1.92 -17.33
N ALA A 184 -5.23 0.88 -18.15
CA ALA A 184 -5.59 -0.48 -17.76
C ALA A 184 -4.79 -0.96 -16.55
N GLY A 185 -5.33 -1.88 -15.75
CA GLY A 185 -4.66 -2.39 -14.56
C GLY A 185 -4.69 -1.43 -13.36
N HIS A 186 -5.66 -0.52 -13.31
CA HIS A 186 -5.86 0.40 -12.19
C HIS A 186 -7.33 0.42 -11.75
N LEU A 187 -7.54 0.49 -10.46
CA LEU A 187 -8.85 0.74 -9.88
C LEU A 187 -9.23 2.22 -10.05
N ASP A 188 -10.41 2.46 -10.63
CA ASP A 188 -11.10 3.74 -10.51
C ASP A 188 -11.96 3.74 -9.21
N PRO A 189 -12.60 4.87 -8.83
CA PRO A 189 -13.41 4.93 -7.62
C PRO A 189 -14.55 3.92 -7.54
N TYR A 190 -15.14 3.55 -8.69
CA TYR A 190 -16.23 2.57 -8.71
C TYR A 190 -15.69 1.15 -8.56
N ARG A 191 -14.62 0.80 -9.27
CA ARG A 191 -13.97 -0.51 -9.19
C ARG A 191 -13.33 -0.74 -7.82
N ALA A 192 -12.74 0.29 -7.21
CA ALA A 192 -12.26 0.23 -5.84
C ALA A 192 -13.39 -0.07 -4.84
N ALA A 193 -14.56 0.54 -5.04
CA ALA A 193 -15.73 0.24 -4.21
C ALA A 193 -16.30 -1.18 -4.47
N GLN A 194 -16.18 -1.71 -5.69
CA GLN A 194 -16.54 -3.09 -6.02
C GLN A 194 -15.61 -4.13 -5.35
N ALA A 195 -14.37 -3.75 -5.03
CA ALA A 195 -13.43 -4.62 -4.31
C ALA A 195 -13.83 -4.82 -2.83
N LEU A 196 -14.50 -3.83 -2.21
CA LEU A 196 -14.81 -3.83 -0.79
C LEU A 196 -15.61 -5.06 -0.31
N PRO A 197 -16.69 -5.51 -0.96
CA PRO A 197 -17.40 -6.71 -0.52
C PRO A 197 -16.54 -7.98 -0.53
N GLY A 198 -15.53 -8.04 -1.41
CA GLY A 198 -14.60 -9.16 -1.49
C GLY A 198 -13.50 -9.09 -0.43
N ILE A 199 -13.00 -7.90 -0.11
CA ILE A 199 -11.95 -7.69 0.91
C ILE A 199 -12.55 -7.67 2.31
N ASP A 200 -13.76 -7.14 2.45
CA ASP A 200 -14.53 -6.95 3.69
C ASP A 200 -13.70 -6.32 4.84
N PRO A 201 -13.05 -5.17 4.60
CA PRO A 201 -12.27 -4.49 5.63
C PRO A 201 -13.20 -3.73 6.57
N LYS A 202 -12.78 -3.49 7.83
CA LYS A 202 -13.51 -2.59 8.73
C LYS A 202 -13.43 -1.15 8.28
N VAL A 203 -12.22 -0.75 7.85
CA VAL A 203 -11.91 0.61 7.38
C VAL A 203 -11.22 0.52 6.02
N ALA A 204 -11.54 1.43 5.10
CA ALA A 204 -10.79 1.60 3.86
C ALA A 204 -10.36 3.06 3.67
N ILE A 205 -9.09 3.24 3.28
CA ILE A 205 -8.49 4.53 2.97
C ILE A 205 -8.20 4.57 1.48
N PRO A 206 -8.79 5.52 0.73
CA PRO A 206 -8.42 5.75 -0.66
C PRO A 206 -7.03 6.38 -0.76
N ILE A 207 -6.17 5.78 -1.59
CA ILE A 207 -4.80 6.24 -1.86
C ILE A 207 -4.62 6.50 -3.36
N HIS A 208 -3.42 6.87 -3.80
CA HIS A 208 -3.01 7.06 -5.18
C HIS A 208 -3.80 8.15 -5.91
N TRP A 209 -4.09 9.27 -5.24
CA TRP A 209 -4.83 10.41 -5.77
C TRP A 209 -4.24 11.75 -5.28
N GLY A 210 -4.54 12.85 -5.97
CA GLY A 210 -4.37 14.24 -5.51
C GLY A 210 -2.94 14.72 -5.23
N THR A 211 -1.92 13.88 -5.42
CA THR A 211 -0.54 14.19 -5.02
C THR A 211 0.32 14.72 -6.16
N TYR A 212 0.18 14.15 -7.34
CA TYR A 212 0.94 14.51 -8.53
C TYR A 212 0.04 14.90 -9.69
N CYS A 213 0.53 15.81 -10.53
CA CYS A 213 -0.14 16.26 -11.74
C CYS A 213 0.88 16.49 -12.84
N PRO A 214 0.55 16.27 -14.12
CA PRO A 214 1.40 16.67 -15.22
C PRO A 214 1.74 18.16 -15.16
N ILE A 215 3.02 18.48 -15.31
CA ILE A 215 3.51 19.86 -15.27
C ILE A 215 2.83 20.66 -16.38
N GLY A 216 2.32 21.84 -16.04
CA GLY A 216 1.54 22.69 -16.95
C GLY A 216 0.02 22.46 -16.90
N MET A 217 -0.47 21.43 -16.19
CA MET A 217 -1.91 21.18 -16.00
C MET A 217 -2.45 21.61 -14.63
N VAL A 218 -1.57 21.99 -13.71
CA VAL A 218 -1.94 22.36 -12.32
C VAL A 218 -2.99 23.47 -12.25
N TRP A 219 -2.89 24.45 -13.14
CA TRP A 219 -3.81 25.60 -13.20
C TRP A 219 -5.21 25.26 -13.73
N MET A 220 -5.40 24.07 -14.31
CA MET A 220 -6.68 23.66 -14.91
C MET A 220 -7.69 23.13 -13.87
N GLN A 221 -7.37 23.10 -12.58
CA GLN A 221 -8.24 22.60 -11.49
C GLN A 221 -8.93 21.28 -11.86
N MET A 222 -8.15 20.30 -12.31
CA MET A 222 -8.67 19.07 -12.88
C MET A 222 -9.43 18.23 -11.83
N ALA A 223 -10.63 17.83 -12.19
CA ALA A 223 -11.52 17.05 -11.32
C ALA A 223 -10.86 15.78 -10.74
N PHE A 224 -10.00 15.13 -11.51
CA PHE A 224 -9.31 13.92 -11.09
C PHE A 224 -8.34 14.11 -9.90
N LEU A 225 -8.00 15.34 -9.54
CA LEU A 225 -7.14 15.65 -8.39
C LEU A 225 -7.91 15.61 -7.05
N HIS A 226 -9.22 15.84 -7.07
CA HIS A 226 -9.98 16.04 -5.85
C HIS A 226 -11.18 15.09 -5.69
N TYR A 227 -11.81 14.70 -6.81
CA TYR A 227 -13.05 13.92 -6.75
C TYR A 227 -12.91 12.42 -6.53
N PRO A 228 -11.80 11.73 -6.88
CA PRO A 228 -11.73 10.28 -6.79
C PRO A 228 -12.07 9.72 -5.39
N PRO A 229 -11.50 10.20 -4.27
CA PRO A 229 -11.79 9.65 -2.95
C PRO A 229 -13.24 9.86 -2.53
N HIS A 230 -13.83 11.02 -2.87
CA HIS A 230 -15.24 11.31 -2.56
C HIS A 230 -16.19 10.48 -3.44
N SER A 231 -15.81 10.19 -4.67
CA SER A 231 -16.56 9.30 -5.55
C SER A 231 -16.51 7.86 -5.03
N PHE A 232 -15.33 7.40 -4.60
CA PHE A 232 -15.14 6.10 -3.93
C PHE A 232 -16.05 5.99 -2.70
N GLN A 233 -16.04 6.97 -1.81
CA GLN A 233 -16.90 6.97 -0.61
C GLN A 233 -18.39 6.89 -0.96
N ARG A 234 -18.85 7.58 -2.01
CA ARG A 234 -20.25 7.51 -2.47
C ARG A 234 -20.62 6.13 -3.01
N PHE A 235 -19.72 5.48 -3.76
CA PHE A 235 -19.96 4.13 -4.27
C PHE A 235 -19.87 3.10 -3.15
N ALA A 236 -18.89 3.21 -2.25
CA ALA A 236 -18.74 2.35 -1.09
C ALA A 236 -19.99 2.33 -0.21
N LYS A 237 -20.59 3.48 0.05
CA LYS A 237 -21.85 3.59 0.81
C LYS A 237 -23.01 2.75 0.23
N ARG A 238 -22.95 2.42 -1.06
CA ARG A 238 -23.98 1.61 -1.74
C ARG A 238 -23.60 0.14 -1.82
N LEU A 239 -22.32 -0.16 -2.03
CA LEU A 239 -21.82 -1.49 -2.33
C LEU A 239 -21.31 -2.24 -1.08
N ALA A 240 -20.84 -1.51 -0.07
CA ALA A 240 -20.30 -2.03 1.19
C ALA A 240 -20.59 -1.03 2.34
N PRO A 241 -21.88 -0.85 2.72
CA PRO A 241 -22.29 0.18 3.69
C PRO A 241 -21.71 -0.02 5.09
N GLU A 242 -21.26 -1.23 5.44
CA GLU A 242 -20.60 -1.56 6.72
C GLU A 242 -19.14 -1.11 6.78
N VAL A 243 -18.50 -0.84 5.64
CA VAL A 243 -17.10 -0.43 5.59
C VAL A 243 -16.99 1.07 5.85
N GLU A 244 -16.23 1.45 6.88
CA GLU A 244 -15.93 2.86 7.14
C GLU A 244 -14.91 3.38 6.13
N ILE A 245 -15.26 4.47 5.42
CA ILE A 245 -14.35 5.12 4.47
C ILE A 245 -13.74 6.35 5.11
N VAL A 246 -12.43 6.31 5.36
CA VAL A 246 -11.66 7.43 5.92
C VAL A 246 -10.83 8.06 4.81
N ILE A 247 -11.12 9.30 4.47
CA ILE A 247 -10.33 10.07 3.47
C ILE A 247 -9.27 10.85 4.24
N LEU A 248 -8.00 10.57 3.95
CA LEU A 248 -6.86 11.29 4.51
C LEU A 248 -6.26 12.20 3.43
N GLU A 249 -6.09 13.46 3.77
CA GLU A 249 -5.24 14.35 2.98
C GLU A 249 -3.75 14.04 3.23
N PRO A 250 -2.85 14.29 2.26
CA PRO A 250 -1.43 14.09 2.46
C PRO A 250 -0.90 14.78 3.72
N GLY A 251 -0.24 14.00 4.59
CA GLY A 251 0.24 14.42 5.91
C GLY A 251 -0.72 14.13 7.06
N GLN A 252 -1.94 13.67 6.78
CA GLN A 252 -2.87 13.23 7.83
C GLN A 252 -2.65 11.77 8.21
N SER A 253 -3.04 11.43 9.43
CA SER A 253 -2.91 10.09 10.00
C SER A 253 -4.23 9.59 10.56
N LEU A 254 -4.44 8.28 10.46
CA LEU A 254 -5.46 7.53 11.19
C LEU A 254 -4.78 6.72 12.29
N ASN A 255 -5.23 6.90 13.53
CA ASN A 255 -4.81 6.11 14.67
C ASN A 255 -5.92 5.13 15.06
N SER A 256 -5.59 3.88 15.30
CA SER A 256 -6.56 2.87 15.74
C SER A 256 -7.17 3.15 17.14
N VAL A 257 -6.58 4.06 17.91
CA VAL A 257 -7.14 4.54 19.19
C VAL A 257 -8.43 5.33 18.99
N ASP A 258 -8.57 5.96 17.81
CA ASP A 258 -9.76 6.74 17.45
C ASP A 258 -10.90 5.84 16.94
N GLU A 259 -10.62 4.55 16.69
CA GLU A 259 -11.63 3.54 16.37
C GLU A 259 -12.34 3.06 17.65
N LYS A 260 -13.65 2.81 17.56
CA LYS A 260 -14.41 2.19 18.65
C LYS A 260 -13.75 0.86 19.04
N PRO A 261 -13.61 0.56 20.35
CA PRO A 261 -12.83 -0.59 20.81
C PRO A 261 -13.37 -1.91 20.24
N VAL A 262 -12.61 -2.54 19.37
CA VAL A 262 -12.81 -3.90 18.90
C VAL A 262 -11.88 -4.81 19.70
N ARG A 263 -12.36 -5.99 20.11
CA ARG A 263 -11.64 -6.96 20.95
C ARG A 263 -10.20 -7.18 20.46
N GLU A 264 -9.24 -6.89 21.35
CA GLU A 264 -7.82 -7.13 21.13
C GLU A 264 -7.55 -8.60 20.77
N ARG A 265 -6.87 -8.81 19.64
CA ARG A 265 -6.26 -10.11 19.32
C ARG A 265 -4.76 -9.88 19.12
N ARG A 266 -3.95 -10.19 20.12
CA ARG A 266 -2.50 -10.31 19.90
C ARG A 266 -2.23 -11.66 19.22
N PRO A 267 -1.64 -11.71 18.03
CA PRO A 267 -1.22 -12.98 17.47
C PRO A 267 -0.05 -13.54 18.28
N THR A 268 -0.19 -14.77 18.75
CA THR A 268 0.96 -15.55 19.22
C THR A 268 1.71 -16.10 18.01
N PRO A 269 2.99 -16.51 18.12
CA PRO A 269 3.71 -17.16 17.03
C PRO A 269 2.93 -18.32 16.41
N GLU A 270 2.27 -19.14 17.22
CA GLU A 270 1.41 -20.23 16.76
C GLU A 270 0.18 -19.75 15.97
N LYS A 271 -0.38 -18.58 16.32
CA LYS A 271 -1.48 -17.97 15.55
C LYS A 271 -1.01 -17.40 14.24
N LEU A 272 0.19 -16.83 14.16
CA LEU A 272 0.80 -16.41 12.91
C LEU A 272 1.00 -17.58 11.95
N ASP A 273 1.51 -18.72 12.45
CA ASP A 273 1.71 -19.91 11.62
C ASP A 273 0.38 -20.50 11.12
N SER A 274 -0.66 -20.54 11.97
CA SER A 274 -2.00 -20.99 11.58
C SER A 274 -2.66 -20.03 10.58
N TRP A 275 -2.44 -18.73 10.72
CA TRP A 275 -2.92 -17.73 9.78
C TRP A 275 -2.24 -17.89 8.41
N GLN A 276 -0.91 -18.05 8.38
CA GLN A 276 -0.13 -18.31 7.16
C GLN A 276 -0.68 -19.52 6.41
N ALA A 277 -0.84 -20.65 7.12
CA ALA A 277 -1.38 -21.88 6.54
C ALA A 277 -2.81 -21.69 6.00
N SER A 278 -3.68 -20.99 6.74
CA SER A 278 -5.06 -20.72 6.33
C SER A 278 -5.13 -19.85 5.07
N LYS A 279 -4.36 -18.74 5.03
CA LYS A 279 -4.33 -17.86 3.85
C LYS A 279 -3.78 -18.58 2.63
N LEU A 280 -2.66 -19.28 2.75
CA LEU A 280 -2.06 -20.06 1.65
C LEU A 280 -3.02 -21.12 1.11
N LEU A 281 -3.70 -21.88 1.97
CA LEU A 281 -4.69 -22.86 1.54
C LEU A 281 -5.87 -22.23 0.79
N LYS A 282 -6.36 -21.08 1.27
CA LYS A 282 -7.44 -20.34 0.57
C LYS A 282 -7.00 -19.87 -0.82
N TRP A 283 -5.78 -19.30 -0.94
CA TRP A 283 -5.21 -18.90 -2.22
C TRP A 283 -5.05 -20.08 -3.17
N GLN A 284 -4.52 -21.21 -2.70
CA GLN A 284 -4.40 -22.43 -3.48
C GLN A 284 -5.76 -22.95 -3.94
N ALA A 285 -6.76 -23.00 -3.04
CA ALA A 285 -8.10 -23.48 -3.35
C ALA A 285 -8.80 -22.63 -4.42
N LYS A 286 -8.59 -21.31 -4.47
CA LYS A 286 -9.14 -20.44 -5.52
C LYS A 286 -8.43 -20.63 -6.86
N ARG A 287 -7.11 -20.79 -6.87
CA ARG A 287 -6.32 -20.97 -8.09
C ARG A 287 -6.71 -22.22 -8.88
N TYR A 288 -7.21 -23.27 -8.22
CA TYR A 288 -7.61 -24.53 -8.86
C TYR A 288 -9.12 -24.64 -9.16
N LYS A 289 -9.90 -23.58 -8.90
CA LYS A 289 -11.34 -23.53 -9.22
C LYS A 289 -11.67 -22.69 -10.48
N GLY A 290 -10.65 -22.11 -11.12
CA GLY A 290 -10.78 -21.33 -12.36
C GLY A 290 -10.44 -22.13 -13.62
#